data_82cd1f51611c73e8fc4cfef4d463f320
#
_entry.id   82cd1f51611c73e8fc4cfef4d463f320
#
_cell.length_a   1.000
_cell.length_b   1.000
_cell.length_c   1.000
_cell.angle_alpha   90.00
_cell.angle_beta   90.00
_cell.angle_gamma   90.00
#
_symmetry.space_group_name_H-M   'P 1'
#
loop_
_entity.id
_entity.type
_entity.pdbx_description
1 polymer ?
#
loop_
_entity_poly.entity_id
_entity_poly.type
_entity_poly.pdbx_seq_one_letter_code
_entity_poly.pdbx_strand_id
1 'polypeptide(L)'
;MAGILLVAFLSLAFGTTEGASGSSWSYGESDGPGHWESAYPNCGLNRQSPINLPNSQDMVYNSDLKPFMLKGFKNPQDYKLKILNNGHTVQVNVEEGDLTVEGGGLPGRFKTAQFHFHWGSDNMRGSEHLSDGSSYPMELHVVNYNEKYGSLSNAASKERDGLAVLGFFFVISDEENSGLRTMLNKFKDVKTNGAMTELTSFSIESMLPLAVGNPDHFYRYSGSLTTPPCHESVVWTIFENAISISEQQMAMFRKLLEDNLTNGTHVIVNNFRPVQPLGERQVMRSFELNSASNIHLSSLALFLFLVCFI
;
A
#
# COMPACT_ATOMS: atom_id res chain seq x y z
N MET A 1 -22.30 26.48 -26.43
CA MET A 1 -22.84 25.69 -25.32
C MET A 1 -21.72 24.76 -24.85
N ALA A 2 -21.02 25.16 -23.80
CA ALA A 2 -19.90 24.38 -23.26
C ALA A 2 -20.47 23.46 -22.16
N GLY A 3 -20.43 22.16 -22.43
CA GLY A 3 -20.80 21.15 -21.46
C GLY A 3 -19.70 21.03 -20.41
N ILE A 4 -20.00 21.43 -19.19
CA ILE A 4 -19.15 21.20 -18.01
C ILE A 4 -19.24 19.70 -17.69
N LEU A 5 -18.17 18.97 -17.99
CA LEU A 5 -18.00 17.58 -17.58
C LEU A 5 -17.69 17.58 -16.09
N LEU A 6 -18.68 17.27 -15.26
CA LEU A 6 -18.51 17.09 -13.81
C LEU A 6 -17.78 15.77 -13.59
N VAL A 7 -16.47 15.83 -13.42
CA VAL A 7 -15.67 14.67 -13.01
C VAL A 7 -15.91 14.45 -11.52
N ALA A 8 -16.71 13.42 -11.21
CA ALA A 8 -16.96 13.01 -9.85
C ALA A 8 -15.68 12.47 -9.20
N PHE A 9 -15.20 13.18 -8.18
CA PHE A 9 -14.09 12.79 -7.34
C PHE A 9 -14.44 11.55 -6.53
N LEU A 10 -13.75 10.44 -6.78
CA LEU A 10 -13.81 9.27 -5.91
C LEU A 10 -12.58 9.30 -5.00
N SER A 11 -12.69 10.03 -3.89
CA SER A 11 -11.98 9.60 -2.69
C SER A 11 -12.56 8.22 -2.33
N LEU A 12 -11.75 7.25 -1.93
CA LEU A 12 -12.25 6.01 -1.31
C LEU A 12 -12.90 6.28 0.07
N ALA A 13 -13.13 7.53 0.41
CA ALA A 13 -14.19 7.98 1.27
C ALA A 13 -15.36 8.33 0.34
N PHE A 14 -16.38 7.49 0.25
CA PHE A 14 -17.60 7.81 -0.48
C PHE A 14 -18.22 9.07 0.11
N GLY A 15 -17.96 10.23 -0.53
CA GLY A 15 -18.56 11.50 -0.19
C GLY A 15 -20.01 11.52 -0.62
N THR A 16 -20.87 11.75 0.34
CA THR A 16 -22.28 12.09 0.38
C THR A 16 -22.94 12.49 -0.94
N THR A 17 -23.75 11.59 -1.50
CA THR A 17 -25.03 11.95 -2.10
C THR A 17 -26.05 11.93 -0.97
N GLU A 18 -26.82 13.00 -0.79
CA GLU A 18 -27.92 13.06 0.17
C GLU A 18 -28.85 11.86 -0.03
N GLY A 19 -29.00 11.03 1.03
CA GLY A 19 -30.01 9.98 1.03
C GLY A 19 -29.64 8.60 1.52
N ALA A 20 -28.38 8.35 1.92
CA ALA A 20 -28.04 7.14 2.68
C ALA A 20 -27.18 7.55 3.87
N SER A 21 -27.59 7.21 5.08
CA SER A 21 -26.74 7.24 6.26
C SER A 21 -25.61 6.22 6.05
N GLY A 22 -24.57 6.60 5.31
CA GLY A 22 -23.35 5.81 5.19
C GLY A 22 -22.76 5.70 6.59
N SER A 23 -22.63 4.48 7.11
CA SER A 23 -21.93 4.25 8.36
C SER A 23 -20.51 4.79 8.23
N SER A 24 -20.12 5.67 9.12
CA SER A 24 -18.73 6.10 9.24
C SER A 24 -17.89 4.93 9.74
N TRP A 25 -16.63 4.87 9.34
CA TRP A 25 -15.66 3.92 9.87
C TRP A 25 -14.38 4.66 10.23
N SER A 26 -13.63 4.11 11.16
CA SER A 26 -12.34 4.66 11.56
C SER A 26 -11.35 3.53 11.87
N TYR A 27 -10.21 3.87 12.43
CA TYR A 27 -9.28 2.91 13.04
C TYR A 27 -9.39 2.86 14.58
N GLY A 28 -10.34 3.61 15.16
CA GLY A 28 -10.59 3.69 16.58
C GLY A 28 -11.28 2.43 17.16
N GLU A 29 -11.53 2.45 18.48
CA GLU A 29 -12.10 1.28 19.17
C GLU A 29 -13.58 1.06 18.83
N SER A 30 -14.36 2.11 18.62
CA SER A 30 -15.83 2.02 18.51
C SER A 30 -16.32 1.61 17.12
N ASP A 31 -15.61 2.01 16.06
CA ASP A 31 -15.99 1.83 14.65
C ASP A 31 -14.80 1.39 13.79
N GLY A 32 -13.77 0.84 14.43
CA GLY A 32 -12.55 0.36 13.83
C GLY A 32 -12.68 -1.05 13.22
N PRO A 33 -11.54 -1.64 12.81
CA PRO A 33 -11.48 -2.87 12.03
C PRO A 33 -12.24 -4.06 12.61
N GLY A 34 -12.35 -4.14 13.94
CA GLY A 34 -13.12 -5.19 14.63
C GLY A 34 -14.65 -5.09 14.46
N HIS A 35 -15.14 -3.94 14.00
CA HIS A 35 -16.56 -3.65 13.83
C HIS A 35 -17.00 -3.48 12.37
N TRP A 36 -16.06 -3.40 11.42
CA TRP A 36 -16.36 -3.11 10.03
C TRP A 36 -17.32 -4.10 9.38
N GLU A 37 -17.22 -5.40 9.70
CA GLU A 37 -18.07 -6.45 9.14
C GLU A 37 -19.55 -6.16 9.34
N SER A 38 -19.95 -5.57 10.47
CA SER A 38 -21.35 -5.31 10.80
C SER A 38 -22.01 -4.31 9.85
N ALA A 39 -21.25 -3.34 9.34
CA ALA A 39 -21.72 -2.31 8.40
C ALA A 39 -21.29 -2.60 6.96
N TYR A 40 -20.20 -3.34 6.79
CA TYR A 40 -19.59 -3.69 5.52
C TYR A 40 -19.33 -5.20 5.46
N PRO A 41 -20.32 -6.03 5.11
CA PRO A 41 -20.24 -7.49 5.20
C PRO A 41 -19.07 -8.12 4.46
N ASN A 42 -18.58 -7.49 3.38
CA ASN A 42 -17.39 -8.01 2.69
C ASN A 42 -16.14 -8.03 3.57
N CYS A 43 -16.07 -7.20 4.64
CA CYS A 43 -14.93 -7.19 5.55
C CYS A 43 -14.80 -8.47 6.39
N GLY A 44 -15.84 -9.30 6.44
CA GLY A 44 -15.86 -10.63 7.08
C GLY A 44 -15.64 -11.80 6.12
N LEU A 45 -15.35 -11.55 4.82
CA LEU A 45 -15.14 -12.62 3.85
C LEU A 45 -13.74 -13.28 4.00
N ASN A 46 -13.50 -14.35 3.25
CA ASN A 46 -12.39 -15.27 3.51
C ASN A 46 -11.07 -14.93 2.79
N ARG A 47 -11.04 -13.94 1.89
CA ARG A 47 -9.84 -13.53 1.16
C ARG A 47 -9.43 -12.10 1.49
N GLN A 48 -9.54 -11.76 2.76
CA GLN A 48 -9.29 -10.42 3.24
C GLN A 48 -7.81 -10.07 3.29
N SER A 49 -7.51 -8.76 3.26
CA SER A 49 -6.19 -8.14 3.38
C SER A 49 -6.19 -7.12 4.53
N PRO A 50 -5.00 -6.82 5.10
CA PRO A 50 -3.67 -7.35 4.80
C PRO A 50 -3.47 -8.78 5.33
N ILE A 51 -2.33 -9.40 5.03
CA ILE A 51 -1.93 -10.69 5.59
C ILE A 51 -0.53 -10.63 6.22
N ASN A 52 -0.21 -11.58 7.08
CA ASN A 52 1.17 -11.88 7.39
C ASN A 52 1.77 -12.69 6.23
N LEU A 53 2.71 -12.12 5.49
CA LEU A 53 3.46 -12.84 4.47
C LEU A 53 4.27 -13.95 5.16
N PRO A 54 4.15 -15.22 4.75
CA PRO A 54 4.95 -16.30 5.31
C PRO A 54 6.44 -16.09 4.99
N ASN A 55 7.31 -16.89 5.61
CA ASN A 55 8.71 -16.91 5.25
C ASN A 55 8.86 -17.24 3.75
N SER A 56 9.81 -16.61 3.06
CA SER A 56 9.99 -16.80 1.62
C SER A 56 10.29 -18.25 1.21
N GLN A 57 10.81 -19.06 2.14
CA GLN A 57 11.02 -20.50 1.93
C GLN A 57 9.71 -21.28 1.83
N ASP A 58 8.65 -20.82 2.48
CA ASP A 58 7.32 -21.42 2.47
C ASP A 58 6.45 -20.92 1.31
N MET A 59 6.96 -19.95 0.54
CA MET A 59 6.27 -19.41 -0.62
C MET A 59 6.59 -20.21 -1.89
N VAL A 60 5.63 -20.27 -2.80
CA VAL A 60 5.80 -20.93 -4.09
C VAL A 60 6.53 -20.00 -5.06
N TYR A 61 7.65 -20.46 -5.64
CA TYR A 61 8.26 -19.75 -6.76
C TYR A 61 7.37 -19.88 -8.00
N ASN A 62 7.12 -18.75 -8.65
CA ASN A 62 6.34 -18.72 -9.89
C ASN A 62 7.11 -17.94 -10.98
N SER A 63 7.62 -18.65 -11.98
CA SER A 63 8.37 -18.09 -13.10
C SER A 63 7.55 -17.21 -14.04
N ASP A 64 6.22 -17.20 -13.93
CA ASP A 64 5.34 -16.31 -14.70
C ASP A 64 5.24 -14.90 -14.10
N LEU A 65 5.72 -14.71 -12.87
CA LEU A 65 5.84 -13.40 -12.23
C LEU A 65 7.06 -12.65 -12.81
N LYS A 66 6.93 -12.22 -14.06
CA LYS A 66 7.97 -11.46 -14.78
C LYS A 66 8.10 -10.04 -14.21
N PRO A 67 9.18 -9.31 -14.57
CA PRO A 67 9.33 -7.90 -14.22
C PRO A 67 8.11 -7.05 -14.58
N PHE A 68 7.90 -5.99 -13.78
CA PHE A 68 6.89 -5.00 -14.07
C PHE A 68 7.34 -4.02 -15.16
N MET A 69 6.39 -3.52 -15.92
CA MET A 69 6.53 -2.40 -16.84
C MET A 69 5.70 -1.24 -16.30
N LEU A 70 6.38 -0.23 -15.76
CA LEU A 70 5.77 1.00 -15.27
C LEU A 70 5.93 2.09 -16.33
N LYS A 71 4.82 2.59 -16.86
CA LYS A 71 4.84 3.65 -17.87
C LYS A 71 4.32 4.96 -17.26
N GLY A 72 4.99 6.06 -17.54
CA GLY A 72 4.56 7.41 -17.17
C GLY A 72 5.02 7.88 -15.78
N PHE A 73 5.64 7.04 -14.95
CA PHE A 73 5.98 7.35 -13.55
C PHE A 73 7.13 8.33 -13.36
N LYS A 74 8.00 8.47 -14.36
CA LYS A 74 9.29 9.17 -14.26
C LYS A 74 9.16 10.68 -14.39
N ASN A 75 8.45 11.14 -15.41
CA ASN A 75 8.43 12.54 -15.76
C ASN A 75 7.18 13.24 -15.18
N PRO A 76 7.34 14.16 -14.19
CA PRO A 76 6.22 14.85 -13.56
C PRO A 76 5.46 15.82 -14.47
N GLN A 77 5.90 16.02 -15.72
CA GLN A 77 5.17 16.83 -16.71
C GLN A 77 4.09 16.00 -17.44
N ASP A 78 4.13 14.68 -17.34
CA ASP A 78 3.23 13.80 -18.09
C ASP A 78 1.91 13.52 -17.33
N TYR A 79 1.77 14.05 -16.09
CA TYR A 79 0.60 13.83 -15.24
C TYR A 79 0.34 14.99 -14.30
N LYS A 80 -0.89 15.06 -13.79
CA LYS A 80 -1.27 15.98 -12.71
C LYS A 80 -1.64 15.20 -11.46
N LEU A 81 -1.10 15.63 -10.35
CA LEU A 81 -1.34 15.02 -9.03
C LEU A 81 -2.01 16.01 -8.10
N LYS A 82 -2.90 15.49 -7.26
CA LYS A 82 -3.50 16.20 -6.15
C LYS A 82 -3.28 15.42 -4.88
N ILE A 83 -2.65 16.06 -3.90
CA ILE A 83 -2.47 15.52 -2.56
C ILE A 83 -3.61 15.99 -1.66
N LEU A 84 -4.12 15.10 -0.81
CA LEU A 84 -5.19 15.39 0.14
C LEU A 84 -5.00 14.61 1.43
N ASN A 85 -5.53 15.15 2.51
CA ASN A 85 -5.78 14.45 3.75
C ASN A 85 -7.28 14.11 3.79
N ASN A 86 -7.62 12.81 3.81
CA ASN A 86 -9.00 12.33 3.81
C ASN A 86 -9.51 11.92 5.21
N GLY A 87 -8.77 12.28 6.28
CA GLY A 87 -9.07 11.93 7.66
C GLY A 87 -8.57 10.55 8.09
N HIS A 88 -8.25 9.67 7.13
CA HIS A 88 -7.74 8.32 7.39
C HIS A 88 -6.28 8.16 6.97
N THR A 89 -5.86 8.92 5.97
CA THR A 89 -4.49 8.91 5.43
C THR A 89 -4.20 10.19 4.65
N VAL A 90 -2.94 10.39 4.28
CA VAL A 90 -2.57 11.26 3.18
C VAL A 90 -2.58 10.45 1.89
N GLN A 91 -3.33 10.93 0.90
CA GLN A 91 -3.53 10.30 -0.39
C GLN A 91 -3.09 11.23 -1.51
N VAL A 92 -2.55 10.69 -2.58
CA VAL A 92 -2.24 11.43 -3.81
C VAL A 92 -2.99 10.81 -4.96
N ASN A 93 -3.91 11.58 -5.54
CA ASN A 93 -4.68 11.20 -6.72
C ASN A 93 -3.93 11.54 -8.00
N VAL A 94 -4.07 10.68 -9.00
CA VAL A 94 -3.70 10.96 -10.38
C VAL A 94 -4.93 11.56 -11.08
N GLU A 95 -4.92 12.88 -11.28
CA GLU A 95 -6.04 13.61 -11.88
C GLU A 95 -6.02 13.51 -13.42
N GLU A 96 -4.82 13.59 -14.00
CA GLU A 96 -4.57 13.48 -15.43
C GLU A 96 -3.28 12.70 -15.69
N GLY A 97 -3.19 12.06 -16.85
CA GLY A 97 -2.01 11.32 -17.30
C GLY A 97 -2.32 9.87 -17.64
N ASP A 98 -1.35 9.23 -18.30
CA ASP A 98 -1.42 7.81 -18.70
C ASP A 98 -0.35 7.00 -17.93
N LEU A 99 -0.55 6.89 -16.60
CA LEU A 99 0.30 6.08 -15.75
C LEU A 99 -0.23 4.66 -15.72
N THR A 100 0.56 3.70 -16.18
CA THR A 100 0.11 2.32 -16.30
C THR A 100 1.12 1.32 -15.77
N VAL A 101 0.59 0.20 -15.29
CA VAL A 101 1.31 -0.94 -14.75
C VAL A 101 0.92 -2.18 -15.53
N GLU A 102 1.91 -2.86 -16.08
CA GLU A 102 1.77 -4.12 -16.84
C GLU A 102 2.86 -5.10 -16.41
N GLY A 103 2.79 -6.34 -16.86
CA GLY A 103 3.76 -7.37 -16.46
C GLY A 103 3.51 -7.89 -15.05
N GLY A 104 4.55 -8.36 -14.38
CA GLY A 104 4.42 -8.92 -13.02
C GLY A 104 3.43 -10.08 -12.91
N GLY A 105 3.06 -10.76 -14.00
CA GLY A 105 1.99 -11.77 -14.01
C GLY A 105 0.59 -11.18 -13.80
N LEU A 106 0.40 -9.87 -14.03
CA LEU A 106 -0.92 -9.23 -13.99
C LEU A 106 -1.77 -9.65 -15.21
N PRO A 107 -3.11 -9.80 -15.04
CA PRO A 107 -4.01 -10.23 -16.11
C PRO A 107 -4.37 -9.12 -17.11
N GLY A 108 -3.44 -8.22 -17.41
CA GLY A 108 -3.61 -7.13 -18.36
C GLY A 108 -2.99 -5.82 -17.94
N ARG A 109 -3.45 -4.73 -18.55
CA ARG A 109 -3.00 -3.37 -18.29
C ARG A 109 -3.84 -2.72 -17.21
N PHE A 110 -3.17 -2.12 -16.23
CA PHE A 110 -3.78 -1.42 -15.12
C PHE A 110 -3.39 0.05 -15.14
N LYS A 111 -4.35 0.93 -14.90
CA LYS A 111 -4.13 2.38 -14.82
C LYS A 111 -4.01 2.81 -13.37
N THR A 112 -2.97 3.60 -13.06
CA THR A 112 -2.76 4.13 -11.71
C THR A 112 -3.79 5.20 -11.40
N ALA A 113 -4.49 5.02 -10.27
CA ALA A 113 -5.52 5.95 -9.82
C ALA A 113 -5.02 6.85 -8.69
N GLN A 114 -4.31 6.28 -7.72
CA GLN A 114 -3.85 7.00 -6.54
C GLN A 114 -2.77 6.18 -5.80
N PHE A 115 -2.10 6.84 -4.85
CA PHE A 115 -1.30 6.16 -3.84
C PHE A 115 -1.53 6.80 -2.47
N HIS A 116 -1.36 6.03 -1.40
CA HIS A 116 -1.57 6.44 -0.02
C HIS A 116 -0.70 5.64 0.94
N PHE A 117 -0.70 6.04 2.22
CA PHE A 117 0.23 5.53 3.21
C PHE A 117 -0.49 5.05 4.48
N HIS A 118 0.10 4.05 5.13
CA HIS A 118 -0.27 3.56 6.45
C HIS A 118 0.93 3.65 7.37
N TRP A 119 0.78 4.16 8.60
CA TRP A 119 1.91 4.36 9.52
C TRP A 119 1.49 4.24 10.98
N GLY A 120 2.49 4.00 11.85
CA GLY A 120 2.32 3.87 13.28
C GLY A 120 2.59 5.15 14.06
N SER A 121 2.21 5.11 15.34
CA SER A 121 2.59 6.13 16.31
C SER A 121 4.10 6.11 16.64
N ASP A 122 4.73 4.98 16.40
CA ASP A 122 6.18 4.75 16.59
C ASP A 122 6.75 3.92 15.41
N ASN A 123 8.01 3.50 15.51
CA ASN A 123 8.68 2.76 14.43
C ASN A 123 8.55 1.24 14.54
N MET A 124 7.92 0.73 15.59
CA MET A 124 7.81 -0.71 15.82
C MET A 124 6.71 -1.34 14.97
N ARG A 125 5.71 -0.53 14.58
CA ARG A 125 4.60 -0.98 13.75
C ARG A 125 3.99 0.19 12.99
N GLY A 126 3.35 -0.10 11.87
CA GLY A 126 2.76 0.92 10.99
C GLY A 126 2.37 0.36 9.64
N SER A 127 3.04 -0.71 9.19
CA SER A 127 2.64 -1.44 8.00
C SER A 127 1.34 -2.21 8.21
N GLU A 128 0.57 -2.39 7.16
CA GLU A 128 -0.61 -3.25 7.14
C GLU A 128 -0.22 -4.72 6.99
N HIS A 129 0.64 -5.03 6.01
CA HIS A 129 1.22 -6.37 5.89
C HIS A 129 2.32 -6.58 6.94
N LEU A 130 2.46 -7.83 7.36
CA LEU A 130 3.64 -8.27 8.10
C LEU A 130 4.50 -9.12 7.18
N SER A 131 5.81 -9.17 7.45
CA SER A 131 6.75 -10.08 6.80
C SER A 131 7.33 -11.02 7.84
N ASP A 132 6.97 -12.29 7.76
CA ASP A 132 7.38 -13.32 8.75
C ASP A 132 7.14 -12.87 10.20
N GLY A 133 5.96 -12.32 10.46
CA GLY A 133 5.53 -11.79 11.75
C GLY A 133 6.07 -10.41 12.13
N SER A 134 6.95 -9.82 11.32
CA SER A 134 7.56 -8.52 11.59
C SER A 134 6.78 -7.38 10.91
N SER A 135 6.52 -6.30 11.66
CA SER A 135 5.92 -5.07 11.15
C SER A 135 7.01 -4.07 10.76
N TYR A 136 6.63 -3.12 9.89
CA TYR A 136 7.45 -1.99 9.47
C TYR A 136 6.83 -0.65 9.94
N PRO A 137 7.62 0.45 10.03
CA PRO A 137 7.11 1.75 10.47
C PRO A 137 5.99 2.33 9.61
N MET A 138 5.98 1.96 8.33
CA MET A 138 5.05 2.50 7.33
C MET A 138 4.96 1.56 6.13
N GLU A 139 3.81 1.65 5.41
CA GLU A 139 3.58 0.98 4.14
C GLU A 139 2.93 1.93 3.14
N LEU A 140 3.39 1.89 1.88
CA LEU A 140 2.83 2.61 0.74
C LEU A 140 2.01 1.66 -0.11
N HIS A 141 0.82 2.09 -0.53
CA HIS A 141 -0.01 1.40 -1.52
C HIS A 141 -0.16 2.25 -2.77
N VAL A 142 0.26 1.72 -3.92
CA VAL A 142 -0.03 2.29 -5.24
C VAL A 142 -1.19 1.52 -5.85
N VAL A 143 -2.34 2.18 -5.94
CA VAL A 143 -3.61 1.55 -6.36
C VAL A 143 -3.81 1.75 -7.85
N ASN A 144 -3.93 0.62 -8.56
CA ASN A 144 -4.16 0.59 -9.99
C ASN A 144 -5.45 -0.18 -10.29
N TYR A 145 -6.23 0.29 -11.25
CA TYR A 145 -7.44 -0.40 -11.69
C TYR A 145 -7.27 -1.00 -13.08
N ASN A 146 -7.85 -2.17 -13.29
CA ASN A 146 -7.83 -2.83 -14.58
C ASN A 146 -8.58 -1.99 -15.62
N GLU A 147 -7.89 -1.55 -16.65
CA GLU A 147 -8.38 -0.61 -17.66
C GLU A 147 -9.63 -1.12 -18.40
N LYS A 148 -9.80 -2.44 -18.49
CA LYS A 148 -11.00 -3.06 -19.11
C LYS A 148 -12.31 -2.69 -18.43
N TYR A 149 -12.29 -2.23 -17.17
CA TYR A 149 -13.48 -1.82 -16.42
C TYR A 149 -13.76 -0.31 -16.50
N GLY A 150 -12.89 0.46 -17.17
CA GLY A 150 -13.09 1.88 -17.51
C GLY A 150 -12.90 2.87 -16.38
N SER A 151 -13.10 2.48 -15.11
CA SER A 151 -12.92 3.36 -13.95
C SER A 151 -12.54 2.59 -12.70
N LEU A 152 -11.91 3.30 -11.73
CA LEU A 152 -11.58 2.74 -10.42
C LEU A 152 -12.83 2.19 -9.70
N SER A 153 -13.95 2.93 -9.70
CA SER A 153 -15.17 2.52 -9.01
C SER A 153 -15.78 1.24 -9.60
N ASN A 154 -15.81 1.14 -10.93
CA ASN A 154 -16.27 -0.07 -11.58
C ASN A 154 -15.37 -1.28 -11.32
N ALA A 155 -14.06 -1.05 -11.34
CA ALA A 155 -13.06 -2.09 -11.10
C ALA A 155 -13.04 -2.56 -9.64
N ALA A 156 -13.20 -1.65 -8.68
CA ALA A 156 -13.14 -1.96 -7.25
C ALA A 156 -14.15 -3.03 -6.79
N SER A 157 -15.29 -3.16 -7.48
CA SER A 157 -16.30 -4.17 -7.19
C SER A 157 -16.13 -5.48 -7.99
N LYS A 158 -15.08 -5.58 -8.83
CA LYS A 158 -14.86 -6.78 -9.68
C LYS A 158 -13.97 -7.76 -8.97
N GLU A 159 -14.49 -8.93 -8.71
CA GLU A 159 -13.76 -9.99 -8.03
C GLU A 159 -12.47 -10.37 -8.77
N ARG A 160 -11.40 -10.55 -7.99
CA ARG A 160 -10.10 -11.12 -8.33
C ARG A 160 -9.17 -10.28 -9.19
N ASP A 161 -9.65 -9.46 -10.12
CA ASP A 161 -8.79 -8.74 -11.07
C ASP A 161 -9.20 -7.29 -11.34
N GLY A 162 -10.06 -6.75 -10.50
CA GLY A 162 -10.47 -5.36 -10.62
C GLY A 162 -9.31 -4.39 -10.36
N LEU A 163 -8.55 -4.68 -9.32
CA LEU A 163 -7.46 -3.84 -8.85
C LEU A 163 -6.13 -4.60 -8.81
N ALA A 164 -5.05 -3.87 -9.03
CA ALA A 164 -3.69 -4.30 -8.71
C ALA A 164 -3.08 -3.27 -7.75
N VAL A 165 -2.72 -3.69 -6.55
CA VAL A 165 -2.08 -2.81 -5.57
C VAL A 165 -0.63 -3.23 -5.40
N LEU A 166 0.26 -2.24 -5.56
CA LEU A 166 1.69 -2.40 -5.31
C LEU A 166 1.98 -1.86 -3.92
N GLY A 167 2.43 -2.73 -3.02
CA GLY A 167 2.77 -2.42 -1.64
C GLY A 167 4.28 -2.34 -1.43
N PHE A 168 4.73 -1.33 -0.68
CA PHE A 168 6.13 -1.12 -0.35
C PHE A 168 6.26 -0.81 1.13
N PHE A 169 7.10 -1.55 1.83
CA PHE A 169 7.47 -1.26 3.21
C PHE A 169 8.44 -0.08 3.29
N PHE A 170 8.49 0.56 4.46
CA PHE A 170 9.50 1.55 4.77
C PHE A 170 10.42 1.07 5.89
N VAL A 171 11.68 1.50 5.83
CA VAL A 171 12.67 1.29 6.88
C VAL A 171 13.27 2.62 7.30
N ILE A 172 13.53 2.78 8.60
CA ILE A 172 14.17 4.00 9.10
C ILE A 172 15.62 4.05 8.64
N SER A 173 16.04 5.23 8.21
CA SER A 173 17.38 5.56 7.74
C SER A 173 17.87 6.84 8.41
N ASP A 174 19.17 6.96 8.59
CA ASP A 174 19.81 8.19 9.06
C ASP A 174 19.73 9.31 8.01
N GLU A 175 19.58 8.94 6.73
CA GLU A 175 19.51 9.88 5.62
C GLU A 175 18.05 10.12 5.18
N GLU A 176 17.77 11.37 4.78
CA GLU A 176 16.50 11.73 4.17
C GLU A 176 16.32 11.07 2.81
N ASN A 177 15.11 10.56 2.55
CA ASN A 177 14.69 10.19 1.21
C ASN A 177 14.35 11.45 0.40
N SER A 178 15.24 11.83 -0.51
CA SER A 178 15.04 13.01 -1.37
C SER A 178 13.82 12.88 -2.30
N GLY A 179 13.42 11.64 -2.65
CA GLY A 179 12.23 11.37 -3.46
C GLY A 179 10.92 11.78 -2.80
N LEU A 180 10.87 11.79 -1.46
CA LEU A 180 9.69 12.21 -0.70
C LEU A 180 9.62 13.72 -0.48
N ARG A 181 10.71 14.47 -0.63
CA ARG A 181 10.83 15.88 -0.19
C ARG A 181 9.76 16.79 -0.77
N THR A 182 9.50 16.71 -2.08
CA THR A 182 8.50 17.56 -2.74
C THR A 182 7.09 17.33 -2.18
N MET A 183 6.71 16.08 -1.92
CA MET A 183 5.43 15.71 -1.33
C MET A 183 5.35 16.19 0.12
N LEU A 184 6.36 15.93 0.93
CA LEU A 184 6.40 16.31 2.35
C LEU A 184 6.32 17.83 2.55
N ASN A 185 6.88 18.64 1.65
CA ASN A 185 6.74 20.10 1.68
C ASN A 185 5.29 20.58 1.53
N LYS A 186 4.38 19.74 1.01
CA LYS A 186 2.95 20.04 0.89
C LYS A 186 2.13 19.66 2.13
N PHE A 187 2.70 18.94 3.10
CA PHE A 187 1.96 18.51 4.29
C PHE A 187 1.40 19.66 5.14
N LYS A 188 2.06 20.82 5.13
CA LYS A 188 1.52 22.03 5.76
C LYS A 188 0.18 22.49 5.13
N ASP A 189 0.00 22.24 3.83
CA ASP A 189 -1.18 22.63 3.04
C ASP A 189 -2.32 21.60 3.17
N VAL A 190 -2.01 20.37 3.63
CA VAL A 190 -2.97 19.27 3.80
C VAL A 190 -2.98 18.71 5.22
N LYS A 191 -2.70 19.55 6.21
CA LYS A 191 -2.56 19.14 7.60
C LYS A 191 -3.85 18.56 8.18
N THR A 192 -5.02 19.11 7.80
CA THR A 192 -6.33 18.78 8.37
C THR A 192 -7.17 17.95 7.40
N ASN A 193 -8.10 17.17 7.94
CA ASN A 193 -9.06 16.39 7.14
C ASN A 193 -9.82 17.30 6.15
N GLY A 194 -9.95 16.83 4.91
CA GLY A 194 -10.59 17.53 3.81
C GLY A 194 -9.69 18.54 3.09
N ALA A 195 -8.50 18.86 3.64
CA ALA A 195 -7.55 19.75 2.98
C ALA A 195 -6.89 19.06 1.78
N MET A 196 -6.75 19.80 0.67
CA MET A 196 -6.14 19.30 -0.55
C MET A 196 -5.38 20.40 -1.29
N THR A 197 -4.36 20.02 -2.06
CA THR A 197 -3.59 20.93 -2.91
C THR A 197 -2.99 20.19 -4.11
N GLU A 198 -2.55 20.95 -5.11
CA GLU A 198 -1.81 20.37 -6.24
C GLU A 198 -0.40 19.92 -5.80
N LEU A 199 0.02 18.76 -6.28
CA LEU A 199 1.37 18.24 -6.09
C LEU A 199 2.12 18.31 -7.42
N THR A 200 2.81 19.42 -7.64
CA THR A 200 3.59 19.68 -8.85
C THR A 200 5.04 19.23 -8.70
N SER A 201 5.68 18.91 -9.82
CA SER A 201 7.12 18.57 -9.88
C SER A 201 7.53 17.38 -9.00
N PHE A 202 6.59 16.45 -8.75
CA PHE A 202 6.83 15.23 -7.98
C PHE A 202 6.91 14.02 -8.92
N SER A 203 8.06 13.36 -8.98
CA SER A 203 8.22 12.10 -9.71
C SER A 203 7.85 10.92 -8.82
N ILE A 204 6.82 10.16 -9.20
CA ILE A 204 6.40 8.97 -8.45
C ILE A 204 7.52 7.93 -8.45
N GLU A 205 8.24 7.76 -9.56
CA GLU A 205 9.37 6.84 -9.67
C GLU A 205 10.48 7.17 -8.66
N SER A 206 10.73 8.47 -8.39
CA SER A 206 11.79 8.88 -7.47
C SER A 206 11.57 8.44 -6.00
N MET A 207 10.32 8.16 -5.64
CA MET A 207 9.94 7.65 -4.32
C MET A 207 10.11 6.13 -4.22
N LEU A 208 9.95 5.42 -5.34
CA LEU A 208 9.92 3.95 -5.35
C LEU A 208 11.32 3.36 -5.40
N PRO A 209 11.60 2.22 -4.73
CA PRO A 209 12.93 1.59 -4.70
C PRO A 209 13.21 0.78 -5.97
N LEU A 210 12.58 1.12 -7.10
CA LEU A 210 12.66 0.38 -8.36
C LEU A 210 14.01 0.53 -9.07
N ALA A 211 14.78 1.56 -8.74
CA ALA A 211 16.13 1.79 -9.28
C ALA A 211 17.24 1.18 -8.40
N VAL A 212 16.91 0.67 -7.21
CA VAL A 212 17.86 0.19 -6.21
C VAL A 212 17.51 -1.24 -5.78
N GLY A 213 18.49 -2.12 -5.67
CA GLY A 213 18.27 -3.51 -5.29
C GLY A 213 17.71 -4.38 -6.42
N ASN A 214 16.81 -5.28 -6.08
CA ASN A 214 16.16 -6.19 -7.04
C ASN A 214 14.70 -5.78 -7.24
N PRO A 215 14.39 -4.87 -8.18
CA PRO A 215 13.02 -4.39 -8.40
C PRO A 215 12.06 -5.50 -8.85
N ASP A 216 12.61 -6.64 -9.27
CA ASP A 216 11.86 -7.81 -9.75
C ASP A 216 11.55 -8.80 -8.62
N HIS A 217 12.02 -8.55 -7.40
CA HIS A 217 11.73 -9.38 -6.23
C HIS A 217 10.47 -8.89 -5.53
N PHE A 218 9.41 -9.66 -5.64
CA PHE A 218 8.14 -9.37 -5.01
C PHE A 218 7.35 -10.63 -4.67
N TYR A 219 6.37 -10.44 -3.81
CA TYR A 219 5.41 -11.44 -3.38
C TYR A 219 4.04 -11.14 -3.97
N ARG A 220 3.29 -12.18 -4.32
CA ARG A 220 1.98 -12.08 -4.97
C ARG A 220 0.93 -12.92 -4.26
N TYR A 221 -0.24 -12.32 -3.99
CA TYR A 221 -1.42 -13.05 -3.53
C TYR A 221 -2.71 -12.35 -3.97
N SER A 222 -3.84 -13.07 -3.93
CA SER A 222 -5.16 -12.50 -4.16
C SER A 222 -5.82 -12.10 -2.84
N GLY A 223 -6.32 -10.87 -2.76
CA GLY A 223 -6.87 -10.34 -1.53
C GLY A 223 -7.96 -9.27 -1.76
N SER A 224 -8.08 -8.38 -0.79
CA SER A 224 -9.11 -7.36 -0.73
C SER A 224 -8.54 -5.94 -0.61
N LEU A 225 -9.43 -4.95 -0.72
CA LEU A 225 -9.19 -3.64 -0.11
C LEU A 225 -8.98 -3.81 1.39
N THR A 226 -8.07 -3.04 1.98
CA THR A 226 -7.78 -3.06 3.43
C THR A 226 -8.66 -2.13 4.23
N THR A 227 -9.53 -1.38 3.56
CA THR A 227 -10.52 -0.48 4.16
C THR A 227 -11.91 -0.79 3.65
N PRO A 228 -12.98 -0.45 4.37
CA PRO A 228 -14.33 -0.56 3.87
C PRO A 228 -14.49 0.06 2.46
N PRO A 229 -15.19 -0.62 1.56
CA PRO A 229 -16.04 -1.80 1.74
C PRO A 229 -15.35 -3.17 1.61
N CYS A 230 -14.02 -3.27 1.69
CA CYS A 230 -13.23 -4.52 1.76
C CYS A 230 -13.47 -5.50 0.60
N HIS A 231 -13.76 -5.01 -0.60
CA HIS A 231 -14.00 -5.86 -1.78
C HIS A 231 -12.81 -6.77 -2.10
N GLU A 232 -13.06 -8.04 -2.35
CA GLU A 232 -12.05 -9.05 -2.70
C GLU A 232 -11.66 -9.00 -4.18
N SER A 233 -11.26 -7.82 -4.61
CA SER A 233 -10.99 -7.44 -6.01
C SER A 233 -9.51 -7.20 -6.30
N VAL A 234 -8.61 -7.45 -5.33
CA VAL A 234 -7.22 -6.97 -5.39
C VAL A 234 -6.25 -8.10 -5.72
N VAL A 235 -5.45 -7.89 -6.76
CA VAL A 235 -4.19 -8.60 -7.01
C VAL A 235 -3.09 -7.84 -6.26
N TRP A 236 -2.66 -8.38 -5.12
CA TRP A 236 -1.61 -7.80 -4.28
C TRP A 236 -0.22 -8.16 -4.75
N THR A 237 0.63 -7.16 -4.81
CA THR A 237 2.08 -7.30 -5.02
C THR A 237 2.80 -6.57 -3.90
N ILE A 238 3.59 -7.26 -3.10
CA ILE A 238 4.42 -6.65 -2.05
C ILE A 238 5.88 -6.79 -2.45
N PHE A 239 6.56 -5.65 -2.62
CA PHE A 239 7.96 -5.63 -3.01
C PHE A 239 8.86 -5.97 -1.82
N GLU A 240 9.91 -6.74 -2.08
CA GLU A 240 10.90 -7.13 -1.06
C GLU A 240 11.74 -5.91 -0.62
N ASN A 241 12.11 -5.05 -1.57
CA ASN A 241 12.90 -3.86 -1.30
C ASN A 241 12.06 -2.79 -0.62
N ALA A 242 12.46 -2.41 0.58
CA ALA A 242 11.82 -1.34 1.32
C ALA A 242 12.30 0.05 0.86
N ILE A 243 11.46 1.05 1.06
CA ILE A 243 11.78 2.47 0.86
C ILE A 243 12.46 2.99 2.14
N SER A 244 13.60 3.68 2.01
CA SER A 244 14.19 4.37 3.16
C SER A 244 13.43 5.66 3.49
N ILE A 245 13.31 5.97 4.78
CA ILE A 245 12.72 7.23 5.28
C ILE A 245 13.43 7.66 6.55
N SER A 246 13.72 8.95 6.71
CA SER A 246 14.33 9.43 7.95
C SER A 246 13.28 9.60 9.06
N GLU A 247 13.76 9.59 10.33
CA GLU A 247 12.88 9.85 11.48
C GLU A 247 12.20 11.22 11.41
N GLN A 248 12.91 12.24 10.88
CA GLN A 248 12.34 13.57 10.69
C GLN A 248 11.19 13.55 9.66
N GLN A 249 11.33 12.77 8.59
CA GLN A 249 10.28 12.61 7.59
C GLN A 249 9.09 11.82 8.16
N MET A 250 9.32 10.75 8.92
CA MET A 250 8.25 10.03 9.64
C MET A 250 7.48 10.94 10.59
N ALA A 251 8.18 11.80 11.32
CA ALA A 251 7.56 12.76 12.23
C ALA A 251 6.63 13.76 11.52
N MET A 252 6.79 13.98 10.22
CA MET A 252 5.86 14.83 9.44
C MET A 252 4.53 14.13 9.20
N PHE A 253 4.53 12.83 8.89
CA PHE A 253 3.30 12.03 8.76
C PHE A 253 2.51 12.00 10.07
N ARG A 254 3.18 11.80 11.20
CA ARG A 254 2.58 11.73 12.55
C ARG A 254 2.01 13.06 13.06
N LYS A 255 2.09 14.15 12.27
CA LYS A 255 1.49 15.46 12.57
C LYS A 255 0.24 15.78 11.74
N LEU A 256 -0.15 14.90 10.84
CA LEU A 256 -1.39 15.04 10.09
C LEU A 256 -2.59 14.76 11.01
N LEU A 257 -3.69 15.50 10.81
CA LEU A 257 -4.85 15.46 11.70
C LEU A 257 -6.02 14.70 11.06
N GLU A 258 -6.72 13.92 11.87
CA GLU A 258 -7.95 13.22 11.48
C GLU A 258 -9.13 14.17 11.33
N ASP A 259 -9.13 15.27 12.09
CA ASP A 259 -10.21 16.24 12.09
C ASP A 259 -9.91 17.44 11.18
N ASN A 260 -10.94 18.23 10.91
CA ASN A 260 -10.86 19.43 10.08
C ASN A 260 -10.53 20.72 10.85
N LEU A 261 -10.21 20.61 12.14
CA LEU A 261 -9.88 21.75 13.01
C LEU A 261 -8.36 21.96 13.02
N THR A 262 -7.92 23.18 12.76
CA THR A 262 -6.48 23.53 12.77
C THR A 262 -5.83 23.42 14.14
N ASN A 263 -6.62 23.45 15.21
CA ASN A 263 -6.24 23.23 16.61
C ASN A 263 -6.64 21.83 17.11
N GLY A 264 -7.02 20.92 16.22
CA GLY A 264 -7.33 19.53 16.52
C GLY A 264 -6.15 18.81 17.17
N THR A 265 -6.44 17.88 18.03
CA THR A 265 -5.44 17.09 18.78
C THR A 265 -5.34 15.65 18.30
N HIS A 266 -6.31 15.18 17.49
CA HIS A 266 -6.31 13.82 16.98
C HIS A 266 -5.45 13.73 15.73
N VAL A 267 -4.31 13.10 15.88
CA VAL A 267 -3.37 12.86 14.79
C VAL A 267 -3.66 11.52 14.11
N ILE A 268 -3.48 11.48 12.80
CA ILE A 268 -3.53 10.21 12.05
C ILE A 268 -2.29 9.40 12.42
N VAL A 269 -2.50 8.35 13.18
CA VAL A 269 -1.50 7.33 13.51
C VAL A 269 -2.20 5.97 13.68
N ASN A 270 -1.47 4.88 13.52
CA ASN A 270 -2.01 3.52 13.61
C ASN A 270 -3.18 3.29 12.63
N ASN A 271 -3.11 3.92 11.46
CA ASN A 271 -4.11 3.86 10.39
C ASN A 271 -3.93 2.60 9.52
N PHE A 272 -3.84 1.44 10.15
CA PHE A 272 -3.68 0.15 9.51
C PHE A 272 -4.67 -0.89 10.06
N ARG A 273 -5.14 -1.74 9.18
CA ARG A 273 -5.99 -2.89 9.55
C ARG A 273 -5.11 -4.01 10.10
N PRO A 274 -5.51 -4.73 11.15
CA PRO A 274 -4.84 -5.95 11.58
C PRO A 274 -4.80 -7.01 10.46
N VAL A 275 -3.77 -7.86 10.47
CA VAL A 275 -3.65 -8.96 9.50
C VAL A 275 -4.84 -9.91 9.58
N GLN A 276 -5.26 -10.37 8.43
CA GLN A 276 -6.35 -11.30 8.21
C GLN A 276 -5.82 -12.70 7.95
N PRO A 277 -6.61 -13.75 8.25
CA PRO A 277 -6.19 -15.12 7.99
C PRO A 277 -5.80 -15.34 6.52
N LEU A 278 -4.66 -15.98 6.27
CA LEU A 278 -4.26 -16.36 4.91
C LEU A 278 -5.27 -17.37 4.31
N GLY A 279 -5.83 -18.24 5.14
CA GLY A 279 -6.74 -19.29 4.71
C GLY A 279 -6.03 -20.26 3.74
N GLU A 280 -6.75 -20.69 2.71
CA GLU A 280 -6.23 -21.58 1.66
C GLU A 280 -5.45 -20.84 0.56
N ARG A 281 -5.23 -19.54 0.69
CA ARG A 281 -4.50 -18.76 -0.31
C ARG A 281 -3.01 -19.08 -0.28
N GLN A 282 -2.42 -19.16 -1.47
CA GLN A 282 -0.97 -19.26 -1.62
C GLN A 282 -0.37 -17.88 -1.80
N VAL A 283 0.77 -17.62 -1.17
CA VAL A 283 1.65 -16.52 -1.51
C VAL A 283 2.74 -17.04 -2.45
N MET A 284 2.89 -16.37 -3.58
CA MET A 284 3.91 -16.69 -4.57
C MET A 284 5.05 -15.67 -4.47
N ARG A 285 6.27 -16.08 -4.84
CA ARG A 285 7.43 -15.20 -5.04
C ARG A 285 7.89 -15.21 -6.49
N SER A 286 8.41 -14.08 -6.95
CA SER A 286 8.89 -13.87 -8.32
C SER A 286 10.33 -14.30 -8.54
N PHE A 287 11.05 -14.69 -7.50
CA PHE A 287 12.48 -14.97 -7.53
C PHE A 287 12.81 -16.33 -6.92
N GLU A 288 13.94 -16.91 -7.35
CA GLU A 288 14.47 -18.13 -6.77
C GLU A 288 15.27 -17.82 -5.49
N LEU A 289 15.18 -18.71 -4.50
CA LEU A 289 16.03 -18.62 -3.31
C LEU A 289 17.43 -19.14 -3.66
N ASN A 290 18.46 -18.37 -3.33
CA ASN A 290 19.83 -18.80 -3.51
C ASN A 290 20.12 -20.05 -2.66
N SER A 291 20.52 -21.14 -3.27
CA SER A 291 20.87 -22.42 -2.60
C SER A 291 22.01 -22.29 -1.56
N ALA A 292 22.74 -21.18 -1.55
CA ALA A 292 23.85 -20.92 -0.64
C ALA A 292 23.44 -20.67 0.81
N SER A 293 22.18 -20.31 1.07
CA SER A 293 21.70 -20.07 2.45
C SER A 293 21.47 -21.36 3.24
N ASN A 294 21.38 -22.50 2.59
CA ASN A 294 21.09 -23.80 3.23
C ASN A 294 22.33 -24.54 3.76
N ILE A 295 23.54 -24.04 3.48
CA ILE A 295 24.79 -24.75 3.87
C ILE A 295 25.21 -24.42 5.30
N HIS A 296 24.76 -23.31 5.90
CA HIS A 296 25.21 -22.90 7.23
C HIS A 296 24.53 -23.59 8.41
N LEU A 297 23.36 -24.22 8.22
CA LEU A 297 22.68 -24.92 9.32
C LEU A 297 23.07 -26.41 9.45
N SER A 298 23.53 -27.04 8.36
CA SER A 298 23.96 -28.45 8.41
C SER A 298 25.40 -28.64 8.90
N SER A 299 26.28 -27.64 8.78
CA SER A 299 27.67 -27.73 9.23
C SER A 299 27.86 -27.44 10.72
N LEU A 300 26.94 -26.69 11.35
CA LEU A 300 27.00 -26.44 12.80
C LEU A 300 26.55 -27.63 13.62
N ALA A 301 25.64 -28.45 13.08
CA ALA A 301 25.16 -29.67 13.75
C ALA A 301 26.20 -30.80 13.74
N LEU A 302 27.13 -30.82 12.78
CA LEU A 302 28.15 -31.87 12.70
C LEU A 302 29.37 -31.60 13.60
N PHE A 303 29.61 -30.34 14.01
CA PHE A 303 30.71 -30.00 14.91
C PHE A 303 30.39 -30.19 16.39
N LEU A 304 29.14 -30.30 16.78
CA LEU A 304 28.74 -30.51 18.18
C LEU A 304 28.73 -31.99 18.59
N PHE A 305 28.84 -32.94 17.66
CA PHE A 305 28.94 -34.38 17.99
C PHE A 305 30.35 -34.91 18.12
N LEU A 306 31.41 -34.12 17.80
CA LEU A 306 32.81 -34.58 17.86
C LEU A 306 33.55 -34.13 19.10
N VAL A 307 32.97 -33.37 20.02
CA VAL A 307 33.62 -32.88 21.25
C VAL A 307 33.21 -33.62 22.52
N CYS A 308 32.30 -34.64 22.41
CA CYS A 308 31.89 -35.43 23.57
C CYS A 308 32.56 -36.78 23.72
N PHE A 309 33.62 -37.09 22.96
CA PHE A 309 34.42 -38.32 23.11
C PHE A 309 35.93 -38.06 23.02
N ILE A 310 36.47 -37.33 23.99
CA ILE A 310 37.89 -37.43 24.42
C ILE A 310 37.92 -37.10 25.92
#